data_b3a0cd017376d121d5d87503b0003d77
#
_entry.id   b3a0cd017376d121d5d87503b0003d77
#
_cell.length_a   1.000
_cell.length_b   1.000
_cell.length_c   1.000
_cell.angle_alpha   90.00
_cell.angle_beta   90.00
_cell.angle_gamma   90.00
#
_symmetry.space_group_name_H-M   'P 1'
#
loop_
_entity.id
_entity.type
_entity.pdbx_description
1 polymer ?
#
loop_
_entity_poly.entity_id
_entity_poly.type
_entity_poly.pdbx_seq_one_letter_code
_entity_poly.pdbx_strand_id
1 'polypeptide(L)'
;NLRLHETEPHVERLAVHLEGGQRVVFQQHDIIQDVLEQGPPKSTLRAWLELNKTDSEARQLRYFDIPKHYVYNKQNDAWHKRRGFGPSRAQLPPIGRMYFVHPTAGERFYLRLILTHAKGATSFEDLRTVPTNNTAPSTSSAPSRHVCKTYKEAAEALGLLEDDTEYCIAFQEAANFKTPHPLRNFFVGLLTHASLTHPKDLWEEFKMDMCSDHLHEIALERNLPQDQLPEYDIKRAVNKTLHEIQHDLEHHNRTLAEFGIETPSITCDDRLQSALDEHRSPNPEKSAASAQEAKANMTDEQKSFFEAVLTATQQTNSASHLFFLDA
;
A
#
# COMPACT_ATOMS: atom_id res chain seq x y z
N ASN A 1 -5.51 12.05 35.97
CA ASN A 1 -5.24 10.63 35.70
C ASN A 1 -6.08 10.20 34.49
N LEU A 2 -5.58 10.47 33.30
CA LEU A 2 -6.08 9.89 32.07
C LEU A 2 -5.69 8.41 32.07
N ARG A 3 -6.67 7.53 32.23
CA ARG A 3 -6.48 6.09 31.97
C ARG A 3 -6.42 5.92 30.44
N LEU A 4 -5.22 5.95 29.89
CA LEU A 4 -4.97 5.83 28.46
C LEU A 4 -5.19 4.42 27.89
N HIS A 5 -5.51 3.43 28.71
CA HIS A 5 -5.66 2.02 28.31
C HIS A 5 -6.84 1.37 29.02
N GLU A 6 -8.05 1.70 28.63
CA GLU A 6 -9.16 0.79 28.83
C GLU A 6 -9.07 -0.30 27.76
N THR A 7 -8.53 -1.45 28.17
CA THR A 7 -8.60 -2.76 27.50
C THR A 7 -8.77 -2.74 25.98
N GLU A 8 -7.66 -2.57 25.26
CA GLU A 8 -7.64 -2.84 23.82
C GLU A 8 -7.95 -4.32 23.56
N PRO A 9 -8.73 -4.65 22.53
CA PRO A 9 -8.98 -6.04 22.17
C PRO A 9 -7.68 -6.72 21.76
N HIS A 10 -7.46 -7.94 22.20
CA HIS A 10 -6.32 -8.74 21.75
C HIS A 10 -6.41 -8.97 20.24
N VAL A 11 -5.37 -8.67 19.49
CA VAL A 11 -5.28 -8.92 18.06
C VAL A 11 -4.55 -10.22 17.79
N GLU A 12 -5.25 -11.22 17.26
CA GLU A 12 -4.65 -12.47 16.80
C GLU A 12 -4.23 -12.32 15.33
N ARG A 13 -2.94 -12.54 15.08
CA ARG A 13 -2.37 -12.43 13.73
C ARG A 13 -2.62 -13.72 12.94
N LEU A 14 -3.33 -13.60 11.84
CA LEU A 14 -3.72 -14.70 10.98
C LEU A 14 -2.78 -14.81 9.78
N ALA A 15 -2.19 -15.99 9.61
CA ALA A 15 -1.26 -16.24 8.51
C ALA A 15 -2.00 -16.36 7.17
N VAL A 16 -1.42 -15.78 6.11
CA VAL A 16 -1.84 -15.95 4.72
C VAL A 16 -0.65 -16.41 3.90
N HIS A 17 -0.67 -17.65 3.44
CA HIS A 17 0.39 -18.25 2.62
C HIS A 17 -0.22 -19.28 1.66
N LEU A 18 0.42 -19.47 0.53
CA LEU A 18 0.07 -20.54 -0.41
C LEU A 18 0.42 -21.91 0.17
N GLU A 19 -0.12 -22.95 -0.41
CA GLU A 19 0.25 -24.32 -0.07
C GLU A 19 1.75 -24.52 -0.28
N GLY A 20 2.44 -25.04 0.75
CA GLY A 20 3.92 -25.17 0.72
C GLY A 20 4.71 -23.85 0.78
N GLY A 21 4.04 -22.69 0.69
CA GLY A 21 4.69 -21.37 0.69
C GLY A 21 4.96 -20.78 2.08
N GLN A 22 5.05 -21.62 3.12
CA GLN A 22 5.37 -21.18 4.45
C GLN A 22 6.86 -20.90 4.61
N ARG A 23 7.18 -19.82 5.34
CA ARG A 23 8.56 -19.47 5.64
C ARG A 23 9.12 -20.43 6.69
N VAL A 24 10.11 -21.21 6.32
CA VAL A 24 10.90 -22.02 7.26
C VAL A 24 12.02 -21.16 7.81
N VAL A 25 12.11 -21.08 9.14
CA VAL A 25 13.21 -20.39 9.82
C VAL A 25 14.06 -21.47 10.49
N PHE A 26 15.33 -21.52 10.13
CA PHE A 26 16.32 -22.43 10.70
C PHE A 26 17.56 -21.65 11.15
N GLN A 27 18.26 -22.17 12.12
CA GLN A 27 19.52 -21.60 12.63
C GLN A 27 20.71 -22.17 11.87
N GLN A 28 21.85 -21.51 11.93
CA GLN A 28 23.04 -21.89 11.17
C GLN A 28 23.56 -23.32 11.51
N HIS A 29 23.20 -23.84 12.67
CA HIS A 29 23.60 -25.19 13.12
C HIS A 29 22.52 -26.25 12.95
N ASP A 30 21.34 -25.89 12.44
CA ASP A 30 20.28 -26.85 12.18
C ASP A 30 20.65 -27.73 10.98
N ILE A 31 20.42 -29.03 11.09
CA ILE A 31 20.58 -29.97 9.98
C ILE A 31 19.34 -29.81 9.09
N ILE A 32 19.53 -29.42 7.83
CA ILE A 32 18.43 -29.17 6.87
C ILE A 32 17.52 -30.38 6.76
N GLN A 33 18.07 -31.60 6.85
CA GLN A 33 17.31 -32.83 6.78
C GLN A 33 16.33 -32.99 7.93
N ASP A 34 16.75 -32.68 9.17
CA ASP A 34 15.90 -32.72 10.36
C ASP A 34 14.78 -31.68 10.29
N VAL A 35 15.08 -30.49 9.72
CA VAL A 35 14.08 -29.43 9.51
C VAL A 35 13.02 -29.85 8.48
N LEU A 36 13.41 -30.57 7.43
CA LEU A 36 12.50 -31.10 6.43
C LEU A 36 11.63 -32.26 6.97
N GLU A 37 12.19 -33.09 7.84
CA GLU A 37 11.49 -34.22 8.49
C GLU A 37 10.44 -33.75 9.51
N GLN A 38 10.59 -32.55 10.10
CA GLN A 38 9.60 -31.96 11.00
C GLN A 38 8.27 -31.59 10.30
N GLY A 39 8.25 -31.69 8.99
CA GLY A 39 7.07 -31.37 8.18
C GLY A 39 6.85 -29.87 7.99
N PRO A 40 5.78 -29.48 7.30
CA PRO A 40 5.52 -28.09 6.98
C PRO A 40 5.29 -27.26 8.25
N PRO A 41 5.82 -26.03 8.29
CA PRO A 41 5.70 -25.14 9.45
C PRO A 41 4.26 -24.96 9.90
N LYS A 42 4.08 -24.84 11.21
CA LYS A 42 2.78 -24.59 11.85
C LYS A 42 2.22 -23.24 11.42
N SER A 43 0.92 -23.16 11.18
CA SER A 43 0.27 -21.89 10.85
C SER A 43 -1.21 -21.86 11.25
N THR A 44 -1.69 -20.68 11.63
CA THR A 44 -3.09 -20.47 11.96
C THR A 44 -4.02 -20.82 10.82
N LEU A 45 -3.60 -20.66 9.55
CA LEU A 45 -4.39 -21.03 8.36
C LEU A 45 -4.56 -22.56 8.24
N ARG A 46 -3.49 -23.31 8.35
CA ARG A 46 -3.57 -24.78 8.30
C ARG A 46 -4.39 -25.33 9.45
N ALA A 47 -4.16 -24.81 10.66
CA ALA A 47 -4.94 -25.18 11.82
C ALA A 47 -6.44 -24.90 11.65
N TRP A 48 -6.81 -23.82 10.93
CA TRP A 48 -8.20 -23.52 10.60
C TRP A 48 -8.80 -24.53 9.61
N LEU A 49 -8.07 -24.90 8.57
CA LEU A 49 -8.49 -25.92 7.62
C LEU A 49 -8.72 -27.28 8.35
N GLU A 50 -7.82 -27.64 9.27
CA GLU A 50 -7.98 -28.87 10.06
C GLU A 50 -9.15 -28.78 11.06
N LEU A 51 -9.35 -27.63 11.71
CA LEU A 51 -10.49 -27.42 12.59
C LEU A 51 -11.82 -27.62 11.85
N ASN A 52 -11.92 -27.11 10.64
CA ASN A 52 -13.14 -27.25 9.82
C ASN A 52 -13.45 -28.71 9.43
N LYS A 53 -12.48 -29.63 9.47
CA LYS A 53 -12.75 -31.06 9.21
C LYS A 53 -13.59 -31.67 10.32
N THR A 54 -13.40 -31.22 11.57
CA THR A 54 -13.95 -31.86 12.76
C THR A 54 -15.05 -31.05 13.47
N ASP A 55 -15.03 -29.72 13.34
CA ASP A 55 -15.94 -28.82 14.06
C ASP A 55 -16.96 -28.15 13.13
N SER A 56 -18.24 -28.49 13.31
CA SER A 56 -19.34 -27.94 12.49
C SER A 56 -19.66 -26.48 12.78
N GLU A 57 -19.39 -26.00 14.02
CA GLU A 57 -19.58 -24.59 14.35
C GLU A 57 -18.51 -23.74 13.67
N ALA A 58 -17.26 -24.20 13.65
CA ALA A 58 -16.15 -23.54 12.97
C ALA A 58 -16.41 -23.36 11.48
N ARG A 59 -17.07 -24.35 10.83
CA ARG A 59 -17.45 -24.28 9.40
C ARG A 59 -18.38 -23.11 9.06
N GLN A 60 -19.09 -22.54 10.01
CA GLN A 60 -19.97 -21.40 9.80
C GLN A 60 -19.23 -20.06 9.90
N LEU A 61 -17.99 -20.07 10.37
CA LEU A 61 -17.18 -18.90 10.62
C LEU A 61 -16.19 -18.66 9.47
N ARG A 62 -15.97 -17.40 9.14
CA ARG A 62 -14.87 -17.01 8.26
C ARG A 62 -13.56 -17.07 9.04
N TYR A 63 -12.46 -17.18 8.33
CA TYR A 63 -11.14 -17.33 8.94
C TYR A 63 -10.82 -16.20 9.94
N PHE A 64 -11.12 -14.94 9.62
CA PHE A 64 -10.86 -13.82 10.51
C PHE A 64 -11.82 -13.72 11.72
N ASP A 65 -12.95 -14.44 11.70
CA ASP A 65 -13.89 -14.51 12.83
C ASP A 65 -13.51 -15.59 13.84
N ILE A 66 -12.67 -16.56 13.46
CA ILE A 66 -12.26 -17.69 14.31
C ILE A 66 -11.71 -17.23 15.68
N PRO A 67 -10.81 -16.21 15.80
CA PRO A 67 -10.28 -15.81 17.10
C PRO A 67 -11.33 -15.34 18.11
N LYS A 68 -12.51 -14.93 17.66
CA LYS A 68 -13.63 -14.56 18.55
C LYS A 68 -14.14 -15.76 19.35
N HIS A 69 -14.10 -16.95 18.75
CA HIS A 69 -14.70 -18.18 19.31
C HIS A 69 -13.66 -19.22 19.74
N TYR A 70 -12.45 -19.17 19.17
CA TYR A 70 -11.36 -20.13 19.38
C TYR A 70 -10.06 -19.44 19.78
N VAL A 71 -9.18 -20.18 20.45
CA VAL A 71 -7.81 -19.76 20.83
C VAL A 71 -6.83 -20.64 20.08
N TYR A 72 -5.87 -20.03 19.41
CA TYR A 72 -4.78 -20.77 18.76
C TYR A 72 -3.72 -21.19 19.76
N ASN A 73 -3.43 -22.47 19.83
CA ASN A 73 -2.35 -23.01 20.62
C ASN A 73 -1.15 -23.32 19.71
N LYS A 74 -0.06 -22.55 19.91
CA LYS A 74 1.18 -22.67 19.12
C LYS A 74 1.93 -23.98 19.38
N GLN A 75 1.74 -24.64 20.53
CA GLN A 75 2.46 -25.87 20.87
C GLN A 75 1.97 -27.06 20.04
N ASN A 76 0.66 -27.24 19.96
CA ASN A 76 0.03 -28.35 19.24
C ASN A 76 -0.56 -27.95 17.88
N ASP A 77 -0.34 -26.70 17.42
CA ASP A 77 -0.80 -26.18 16.14
C ASP A 77 -2.32 -26.38 15.90
N ALA A 78 -3.11 -26.06 16.92
CA ALA A 78 -4.55 -26.28 16.86
C ALA A 78 -5.35 -25.12 17.45
N TRP A 79 -6.57 -24.92 16.90
CA TRP A 79 -7.56 -24.05 17.49
C TRP A 79 -8.40 -24.80 18.52
N HIS A 80 -8.57 -24.22 19.70
CA HIS A 80 -9.41 -24.76 20.77
C HIS A 80 -10.55 -23.82 21.08
N LYS A 81 -11.75 -24.35 21.27
CA LYS A 81 -12.94 -23.56 21.63
C LYS A 81 -12.70 -22.76 22.90
N ARG A 82 -13.04 -21.47 22.89
CA ARG A 82 -12.92 -20.62 24.06
C ARG A 82 -13.88 -21.10 25.14
N ARG A 83 -13.37 -21.25 26.35
CA ARG A 83 -14.22 -21.37 27.55
C ARG A 83 -14.74 -19.97 27.81
N GLY A 84 -16.05 -19.73 27.71
CA GLY A 84 -16.73 -18.45 27.68
C GLY A 84 -16.08 -17.32 28.51
N PHE A 85 -16.31 -16.11 28.13
CA PHE A 85 -15.88 -14.93 28.89
C PHE A 85 -16.63 -14.94 30.22
N GLY A 86 -15.92 -15.19 31.35
CA GLY A 86 -16.55 -15.13 32.68
C GLY A 86 -17.03 -13.71 32.98
N PRO A 87 -18.07 -13.54 33.80
CA PRO A 87 -18.70 -12.26 34.12
C PRO A 87 -17.75 -11.23 34.77
N SER A 88 -16.57 -11.63 35.20
CA SER A 88 -15.59 -10.75 35.88
C SER A 88 -14.59 -10.05 34.96
N ARG A 89 -14.59 -10.28 33.64
CA ARG A 89 -13.66 -9.64 32.71
C ARG A 89 -14.44 -9.05 31.55
N ALA A 90 -14.63 -7.74 31.59
CA ALA A 90 -15.03 -6.93 30.44
C ALA A 90 -13.90 -6.91 29.37
N GLN A 91 -13.51 -8.09 28.89
CA GLN A 91 -12.54 -8.20 27.79
C GLN A 91 -13.30 -8.18 26.49
N LEU A 92 -12.97 -7.22 25.64
CA LEU A 92 -13.44 -7.19 24.27
C LEU A 92 -13.03 -8.50 23.55
N PRO A 93 -13.88 -9.05 22.67
CA PRO A 93 -13.54 -10.23 21.92
C PRO A 93 -12.29 -9.97 21.06
N PRO A 94 -11.37 -10.94 20.95
CA PRO A 94 -10.18 -10.75 20.13
C PRO A 94 -10.55 -10.56 18.68
N ILE A 95 -9.74 -9.77 17.98
CA ILE A 95 -9.89 -9.45 16.57
C ILE A 95 -8.90 -10.31 15.79
N GLY A 96 -9.38 -11.09 14.82
CA GLY A 96 -8.54 -11.76 13.84
C GLY A 96 -8.08 -10.76 12.78
N ARG A 97 -6.77 -10.67 12.56
CA ARG A 97 -6.19 -9.77 11.56
C ARG A 97 -5.30 -10.53 10.58
N MET A 98 -5.71 -10.58 9.33
CA MET A 98 -4.85 -11.02 8.23
C MET A 98 -3.92 -9.88 7.82
N TYR A 99 -2.65 -10.20 7.58
CA TYR A 99 -1.72 -9.20 7.05
C TYR A 99 -2.16 -8.74 5.67
N PHE A 100 -1.87 -7.48 5.42
CA PHE A 100 -1.98 -6.92 4.09
C PHE A 100 -1.06 -7.68 3.12
N VAL A 101 -1.59 -8.03 1.95
CA VAL A 101 -0.86 -8.68 0.87
C VAL A 101 -0.92 -7.77 -0.35
N HIS A 102 0.24 -7.41 -0.88
CA HIS A 102 0.32 -6.56 -2.06
C HIS A 102 -0.17 -7.32 -3.30
N PRO A 103 -0.86 -6.69 -4.27
CA PRO A 103 -1.34 -7.33 -5.50
C PRO A 103 -0.23 -8.00 -6.31
N THR A 104 0.99 -7.45 -6.30
CA THR A 104 2.16 -8.06 -6.94
C THR A 104 2.55 -9.42 -6.36
N ALA A 105 2.01 -9.79 -5.20
CA ALA A 105 2.17 -11.14 -4.64
C ALA A 105 1.31 -12.20 -5.37
N GLY A 106 0.57 -11.79 -6.40
CA GLY A 106 -0.21 -12.66 -7.29
C GLY A 106 -1.19 -13.55 -6.52
N GLU A 107 -1.06 -14.86 -6.67
CA GLU A 107 -1.95 -15.86 -6.08
C GLU A 107 -2.19 -15.69 -4.57
N ARG A 108 -1.21 -15.19 -3.82
CA ARG A 108 -1.38 -14.94 -2.39
C ARG A 108 -2.34 -13.79 -2.10
N PHE A 109 -2.41 -12.79 -2.97
CA PHE A 109 -3.39 -11.71 -2.87
C PHE A 109 -4.81 -12.25 -3.05
N TYR A 110 -5.06 -13.03 -4.10
CA TYR A 110 -6.37 -13.63 -4.35
C TYR A 110 -6.77 -14.65 -3.29
N LEU A 111 -5.81 -15.42 -2.76
CA LEU A 111 -6.06 -16.29 -1.60
C LEU A 111 -6.54 -15.46 -0.38
N ARG A 112 -5.87 -14.34 -0.07
CA ARG A 112 -6.32 -13.46 1.02
C ARG A 112 -7.74 -12.96 0.78
N LEU A 113 -8.05 -12.55 -0.44
CA LEU A 113 -9.38 -12.10 -0.84
C LEU A 113 -10.41 -13.21 -0.62
N ILE A 114 -10.17 -14.43 -1.09
CA ILE A 114 -11.06 -15.58 -0.86
C ILE A 114 -11.25 -15.84 0.64
N LEU A 115 -10.20 -15.75 1.45
CA LEU A 115 -10.26 -15.99 2.89
C LEU A 115 -11.11 -14.97 3.65
N THR A 116 -11.38 -13.79 3.09
CA THR A 116 -12.31 -12.81 3.69
C THR A 116 -13.78 -13.24 3.55
N HIS A 117 -14.08 -14.11 2.59
CA HIS A 117 -15.45 -14.55 2.28
C HIS A 117 -15.68 -16.04 2.60
N ALA A 118 -14.67 -16.87 2.42
CA ALA A 118 -14.78 -18.33 2.54
C ALA A 118 -15.14 -18.79 3.96
N LYS A 119 -16.04 -19.76 4.02
CA LYS A 119 -16.44 -20.48 5.25
C LYS A 119 -16.24 -21.97 5.05
N GLY A 120 -15.80 -22.65 6.12
CA GLY A 120 -15.81 -24.09 6.20
C GLY A 120 -14.86 -24.84 5.25
N ALA A 121 -13.92 -24.15 4.61
CA ALA A 121 -12.92 -24.80 3.77
C ALA A 121 -12.05 -25.76 4.61
N THR A 122 -11.80 -26.96 4.11
CA THR A 122 -11.04 -28.03 4.78
C THR A 122 -9.67 -28.26 4.15
N SER A 123 -9.42 -27.66 2.99
CA SER A 123 -8.17 -27.77 2.24
C SER A 123 -7.92 -26.51 1.41
N PHE A 124 -6.70 -26.37 0.89
CA PHE A 124 -6.38 -25.33 -0.09
C PHE A 124 -7.11 -25.53 -1.43
N GLU A 125 -7.45 -26.77 -1.76
CA GLU A 125 -8.25 -27.10 -2.93
C GLU A 125 -9.70 -26.63 -2.76
N ASP A 126 -10.29 -26.80 -1.56
CA ASP A 126 -11.64 -26.28 -1.26
C ASP A 126 -11.74 -24.77 -1.45
N LEU A 127 -10.68 -24.03 -1.11
CA LEU A 127 -10.61 -22.57 -1.33
C LEU A 127 -10.59 -22.19 -2.82
N ARG A 128 -10.23 -23.11 -3.71
CA ARG A 128 -10.29 -22.95 -5.17
C ARG A 128 -11.50 -23.63 -5.80
N THR A 129 -12.36 -24.23 -4.99
CA THR A 129 -13.54 -24.95 -5.46
C THR A 129 -14.75 -24.02 -5.48
N VAL A 130 -15.32 -23.82 -6.67
CA VAL A 130 -16.46 -22.92 -6.88
C VAL A 130 -17.69 -23.71 -7.32
N PRO A 131 -18.91 -23.28 -6.95
CA PRO A 131 -20.13 -23.86 -7.46
C PRO A 131 -20.25 -23.59 -8.97
N THR A 132 -20.54 -24.58 -9.76
CA THR A 132 -20.77 -24.39 -11.19
C THR A 132 -22.24 -24.05 -11.39
N ASN A 133 -22.52 -22.82 -11.82
CA ASN A 133 -23.87 -22.37 -12.23
C ASN A 133 -24.18 -22.91 -13.64
N ASN A 134 -24.26 -24.24 -13.80
CA ASN A 134 -24.73 -24.81 -15.05
C ASN A 134 -26.26 -24.66 -15.11
N THR A 135 -26.75 -23.78 -15.95
CA THR A 135 -28.15 -23.57 -16.32
C THR A 135 -28.76 -24.75 -17.11
N ALA A 136 -28.14 -25.92 -17.10
CA ALA A 136 -28.73 -27.11 -17.71
C ALA A 136 -29.55 -27.89 -16.65
N PRO A 137 -30.81 -28.22 -16.92
CA PRO A 137 -31.63 -29.01 -16.02
C PRO A 137 -31.16 -30.47 -16.07
N SER A 138 -30.08 -30.79 -15.40
CA SER A 138 -29.66 -32.17 -15.17
C SER A 138 -30.23 -32.66 -13.84
N THR A 139 -30.88 -33.77 -13.88
CA THR A 139 -31.61 -34.49 -12.82
C THR A 139 -30.75 -34.99 -11.65
N SER A 140 -29.60 -34.41 -11.40
CA SER A 140 -28.71 -34.75 -10.29
C SER A 140 -28.76 -33.65 -9.23
N SER A 141 -29.19 -34.03 -8.03
CA SER A 141 -29.47 -33.14 -6.89
C SER A 141 -28.25 -32.59 -6.16
N ALA A 142 -27.04 -32.70 -6.69
CA ALA A 142 -25.82 -32.12 -6.11
C ALA A 142 -25.30 -31.00 -7.02
N PRO A 143 -25.04 -29.79 -6.48
CA PRO A 143 -24.40 -28.74 -7.27
C PRO A 143 -23.04 -29.25 -7.76
N SER A 144 -22.82 -29.23 -9.06
CA SER A 144 -21.51 -29.59 -9.60
C SER A 144 -20.50 -28.54 -9.11
N ARG A 145 -19.36 -29.01 -8.63
CA ARG A 145 -18.28 -28.17 -8.14
C ARG A 145 -17.11 -28.25 -9.11
N HIS A 146 -16.51 -27.11 -9.41
CA HIS A 146 -15.32 -27.02 -10.24
C HIS A 146 -14.13 -26.54 -9.41
N VAL A 147 -13.00 -27.20 -9.54
CA VAL A 147 -11.74 -26.79 -8.92
C VAL A 147 -10.97 -25.93 -9.92
N CYS A 148 -10.83 -24.65 -9.62
CA CYS A 148 -10.04 -23.72 -10.42
C CYS A 148 -8.54 -24.01 -10.28
N LYS A 149 -7.77 -23.73 -11.33
CA LYS A 149 -6.32 -23.93 -11.31
C LYS A 149 -5.62 -22.90 -10.41
N THR A 150 -6.13 -21.68 -10.38
CA THR A 150 -5.55 -20.55 -9.65
C THR A 150 -6.55 -19.94 -8.69
N TYR A 151 -6.06 -19.22 -7.67
CA TYR A 151 -6.91 -18.44 -6.77
C TYR A 151 -7.52 -17.25 -7.48
N LYS A 152 -6.85 -16.71 -8.51
CA LYS A 152 -7.41 -15.64 -9.35
C LYS A 152 -8.67 -16.13 -10.06
N GLU A 153 -8.60 -17.25 -10.77
CA GLU A 153 -9.77 -17.87 -11.43
C GLU A 153 -10.90 -18.18 -10.44
N ALA A 154 -10.57 -18.65 -9.24
CA ALA A 154 -11.56 -18.89 -8.20
C ALA A 154 -12.21 -17.61 -7.70
N ALA A 155 -11.46 -16.55 -7.50
CA ALA A 155 -11.98 -15.23 -7.08
C ALA A 155 -12.88 -14.62 -8.16
N GLU A 156 -12.51 -14.72 -9.44
CA GLU A 156 -13.33 -14.32 -10.59
C GLU A 156 -14.65 -15.13 -10.64
N ALA A 157 -14.55 -16.45 -10.53
CA ALA A 157 -15.73 -17.33 -10.56
C ALA A 157 -16.65 -17.19 -9.35
N LEU A 158 -16.13 -16.70 -8.21
CA LEU A 158 -16.92 -16.35 -7.02
C LEU A 158 -17.54 -14.95 -7.11
N GLY A 159 -17.28 -14.20 -8.18
CA GLY A 159 -17.78 -12.83 -8.37
C GLY A 159 -17.08 -11.78 -7.48
N LEU A 160 -15.94 -12.13 -6.87
CA LEU A 160 -15.21 -11.22 -5.97
C LEU A 160 -14.42 -10.14 -6.72
N LEU A 161 -14.36 -10.23 -8.05
CA LEU A 161 -13.65 -9.32 -8.93
C LEU A 161 -14.57 -8.71 -10.01
N GLU A 162 -15.90 -8.78 -9.82
CA GLU A 162 -16.86 -8.21 -10.77
C GLU A 162 -16.84 -6.69 -10.76
N ASP A 163 -16.48 -6.11 -9.63
CA ASP A 163 -16.27 -4.68 -9.46
C ASP A 163 -14.95 -4.39 -8.71
N ASP A 164 -14.60 -3.12 -8.59
CA ASP A 164 -13.36 -2.71 -7.93
C ASP A 164 -13.48 -2.60 -6.40
N THR A 165 -14.61 -2.99 -5.80
CA THR A 165 -14.91 -2.83 -4.36
C THR A 165 -13.84 -3.47 -3.49
N GLU A 166 -13.42 -4.69 -3.80
CA GLU A 166 -12.40 -5.39 -3.01
C GLU A 166 -11.02 -4.74 -3.12
N TYR A 167 -10.71 -4.15 -4.26
CA TYR A 167 -9.48 -3.36 -4.43
C TYR A 167 -9.55 -2.04 -3.66
N CYS A 168 -10.71 -1.36 -3.65
CA CYS A 168 -10.94 -0.17 -2.84
C CYS A 168 -10.81 -0.47 -1.34
N ILE A 169 -11.42 -1.55 -0.85
CA ILE A 169 -11.28 -2.01 0.54
C ILE A 169 -9.81 -2.28 0.89
N ALA A 170 -9.09 -3.01 0.03
CA ALA A 170 -7.68 -3.30 0.23
C ALA A 170 -6.83 -2.02 0.22
N PHE A 171 -7.18 -1.04 -0.63
CA PHE A 171 -6.50 0.24 -0.70
C PHE A 171 -6.76 1.08 0.55
N GLN A 172 -8.01 1.14 1.01
CA GLN A 172 -8.40 1.81 2.26
C GLN A 172 -7.67 1.22 3.47
N GLU A 173 -7.58 -0.13 3.55
CA GLU A 173 -6.75 -0.77 4.59
C GLU A 173 -5.29 -0.32 4.50
N ALA A 174 -4.73 -0.24 3.29
CA ALA A 174 -3.36 0.20 3.08
C ALA A 174 -3.15 1.67 3.49
N ALA A 175 -4.07 2.57 3.14
CA ALA A 175 -4.02 3.99 3.48
C ALA A 175 -3.96 4.24 4.99
N ASN A 176 -4.61 3.39 5.80
CA ASN A 176 -4.58 3.50 7.26
C ASN A 176 -3.22 3.19 7.90
N PHE A 177 -2.29 2.52 7.19
CA PHE A 177 -1.04 2.03 7.78
C PHE A 177 0.21 2.41 7.01
N LYS A 178 0.08 2.82 5.76
CA LYS A 178 1.21 3.11 4.88
C LYS A 178 1.43 4.60 4.75
N THR A 179 2.69 4.96 4.60
CA THR A 179 3.07 6.30 4.17
C THR A 179 2.79 6.48 2.66
N PRO A 180 2.71 7.71 2.15
CA PRO A 180 2.31 8.00 0.77
C PRO A 180 3.10 7.26 -0.32
N HIS A 181 4.43 7.20 -0.22
CA HIS A 181 5.24 6.53 -1.24
C HIS A 181 4.94 5.01 -1.36
N PRO A 182 4.90 4.18 -0.29
CA PRO A 182 4.40 2.80 -0.38
C PRO A 182 2.95 2.68 -0.86
N LEU A 183 2.12 3.72 -0.67
CA LEU A 183 0.75 3.73 -1.15
C LEU A 183 0.71 3.94 -2.67
N ARG A 184 1.56 4.85 -3.22
CA ARG A 184 1.78 5.00 -4.68
C ARG A 184 2.26 3.69 -5.32
N ASN A 185 3.23 3.02 -4.71
CA ASN A 185 3.70 1.71 -5.19
C ASN A 185 2.59 0.66 -5.18
N PHE A 186 1.69 0.71 -4.20
CA PHE A 186 0.53 -0.16 -4.16
C PHE A 186 -0.44 0.16 -5.31
N PHE A 187 -0.69 1.43 -5.58
CA PHE A 187 -1.52 1.88 -6.70
C PHE A 187 -0.96 1.40 -8.05
N VAL A 188 0.33 1.60 -8.29
CA VAL A 188 1.02 1.09 -9.50
C VAL A 188 0.88 -0.43 -9.60
N GLY A 189 1.03 -1.15 -8.48
CA GLY A 189 0.84 -2.60 -8.43
C GLY A 189 -0.58 -3.04 -8.79
N LEU A 190 -1.61 -2.30 -8.39
CA LEU A 190 -3.00 -2.54 -8.81
C LEU A 190 -3.17 -2.28 -10.31
N LEU A 191 -2.69 -1.14 -10.82
CA LEU A 191 -2.80 -0.80 -12.24
C LEU A 191 -2.12 -1.84 -13.15
N THR A 192 -1.04 -2.45 -12.70
CA THR A 192 -0.23 -3.37 -13.52
C THR A 192 -0.64 -4.83 -13.40
N HIS A 193 -1.14 -5.26 -12.24
CA HIS A 193 -1.37 -6.68 -11.95
C HIS A 193 -2.84 -7.04 -11.66
N ALA A 194 -3.68 -6.05 -11.32
CA ALA A 194 -5.11 -6.26 -11.15
C ALA A 194 -5.87 -5.91 -12.43
N SER A 195 -7.09 -6.45 -12.54
CA SER A 195 -8.01 -6.11 -13.65
C SER A 195 -9.02 -5.08 -13.14
N LEU A 196 -8.56 -3.84 -12.91
CA LEU A 196 -9.42 -2.75 -12.46
C LEU A 196 -10.40 -2.35 -13.58
N THR A 197 -11.66 -2.18 -13.23
CA THR A 197 -12.72 -1.71 -14.13
C THR A 197 -12.74 -0.18 -14.20
N HIS A 198 -12.55 0.49 -13.07
CA HIS A 198 -12.60 1.94 -12.93
C HIS A 198 -11.37 2.51 -12.20
N PRO A 199 -10.16 2.39 -12.77
CA PRO A 199 -8.93 2.83 -12.11
C PRO A 199 -8.92 4.34 -11.80
N LYS A 200 -9.61 5.14 -12.59
CA LYS A 200 -9.75 6.59 -12.35
C LYS A 200 -10.51 6.88 -11.05
N ASP A 201 -11.58 6.12 -10.76
CA ASP A 201 -12.37 6.34 -9.54
C ASP A 201 -11.54 6.03 -8.29
N LEU A 202 -10.73 4.97 -8.34
CA LEU A 202 -9.78 4.64 -7.28
C LEU A 202 -8.73 5.75 -7.08
N TRP A 203 -8.23 6.35 -8.18
CA TRP A 203 -7.33 7.49 -8.12
C TRP A 203 -8.00 8.70 -7.44
N GLU A 204 -9.19 9.07 -7.88
CA GLU A 204 -9.93 10.23 -7.34
C GLU A 204 -10.22 10.08 -5.84
N GLU A 205 -10.54 8.87 -5.39
CA GLU A 205 -10.83 8.58 -3.99
C GLU A 205 -9.59 8.74 -3.08
N PHE A 206 -8.42 8.25 -3.54
CA PHE A 206 -7.22 8.16 -2.68
C PHE A 206 -6.07 9.09 -3.07
N LYS A 207 -6.23 9.97 -4.05
CA LYS A 207 -5.16 10.87 -4.50
C LYS A 207 -4.59 11.74 -3.38
N MET A 208 -5.43 12.18 -2.42
CA MET A 208 -4.99 13.03 -1.33
C MET A 208 -4.11 12.27 -0.33
N ASP A 209 -4.41 11.00 -0.06
CA ASP A 209 -3.57 10.14 0.77
C ASP A 209 -2.22 9.86 0.10
N MET A 210 -2.23 9.66 -1.22
CA MET A 210 -1.03 9.42 -2.02
C MET A 210 -0.12 10.64 -2.20
N CYS A 211 -0.65 11.86 -2.08
CA CYS A 211 0.12 13.10 -2.22
C CYS A 211 0.39 13.82 -0.89
N SER A 212 0.04 13.23 0.25
CA SER A 212 0.10 13.90 1.55
C SER A 212 1.52 14.29 1.98
N ASP A 213 2.56 13.56 1.56
CA ASP A 213 3.97 13.91 1.76
C ASP A 213 4.36 15.17 0.97
N HIS A 214 3.96 15.27 -0.29
CA HIS A 214 4.19 16.46 -1.12
C HIS A 214 3.41 17.67 -0.61
N LEU A 215 2.19 17.48 -0.12
CA LEU A 215 1.42 18.53 0.53
C LEU A 215 2.12 19.03 1.81
N HIS A 216 2.67 18.11 2.59
CA HIS A 216 3.43 18.46 3.80
C HIS A 216 4.71 19.23 3.45
N GLU A 217 5.45 18.80 2.44
CA GLU A 217 6.65 19.49 1.94
C GLU A 217 6.33 20.92 1.50
N ILE A 218 5.27 21.09 0.68
CA ILE A 218 4.84 22.41 0.22
C ILE A 218 4.33 23.28 1.38
N ALA A 219 3.65 22.72 2.35
CA ALA A 219 3.20 23.42 3.54
C ALA A 219 4.37 23.97 4.36
N LEU A 220 5.44 23.20 4.49
CA LEU A 220 6.68 23.65 5.14
C LEU A 220 7.38 24.75 4.31
N GLU A 221 7.48 24.61 2.99
CA GLU A 221 8.04 25.64 2.09
C GLU A 221 7.30 26.97 2.23
N ARG A 222 5.97 26.92 2.32
CA ARG A 222 5.10 28.11 2.43
C ARG A 222 4.99 28.64 3.87
N ASN A 223 5.44 27.88 4.86
CA ASN A 223 5.21 28.15 6.29
C ASN A 223 3.71 28.35 6.61
N LEU A 224 2.87 27.51 5.99
CA LEU A 224 1.41 27.49 6.15
C LEU A 224 0.96 26.11 6.69
N PRO A 225 -0.14 26.06 7.45
CA PRO A 225 -0.80 24.79 7.75
C PRO A 225 -1.28 24.12 6.46
N GLN A 226 -1.26 22.78 6.42
CA GLN A 226 -1.61 22.00 5.23
C GLN A 226 -3.07 22.23 4.77
N ASP A 227 -3.98 22.49 5.69
CA ASP A 227 -5.40 22.79 5.45
C ASP A 227 -5.63 24.21 4.88
N GLN A 228 -4.61 25.08 4.89
CA GLN A 228 -4.66 26.45 4.35
C GLN A 228 -3.88 26.61 3.04
N LEU A 229 -3.42 25.49 2.45
CA LEU A 229 -2.72 25.55 1.18
C LEU A 229 -3.68 26.00 0.06
N PRO A 230 -3.26 26.95 -0.79
CA PRO A 230 -4.04 27.37 -1.95
C PRO A 230 -4.20 26.21 -2.96
N GLU A 231 -5.27 26.25 -3.74
CA GLU A 231 -5.61 25.22 -4.75
C GLU A 231 -4.47 24.94 -5.74
N TYR A 232 -3.69 25.97 -6.07
CA TYR A 232 -2.50 25.83 -6.92
C TYR A 232 -1.45 24.88 -6.32
N ASP A 233 -1.16 25.03 -5.03
CA ASP A 233 -0.19 24.18 -4.33
C ASP A 233 -0.69 22.74 -4.17
N ILE A 234 -2.00 22.54 -4.01
CA ILE A 234 -2.62 21.22 -4.02
C ILE A 234 -2.46 20.58 -5.41
N LYS A 235 -2.72 21.31 -6.49
CA LYS A 235 -2.49 20.83 -7.86
C LYS A 235 -1.03 20.50 -8.12
N ARG A 236 -0.10 21.27 -7.59
CA ARG A 236 1.35 21.00 -7.66
C ARG A 236 1.71 19.68 -6.98
N ALA A 237 1.18 19.41 -5.78
CA ALA A 237 1.39 18.15 -5.07
C ALA A 237 0.84 16.95 -5.84
N VAL A 238 -0.38 17.08 -6.35
CA VAL A 238 -1.02 16.05 -7.19
C VAL A 238 -0.20 15.78 -8.46
N ASN A 239 0.27 16.82 -9.13
CA ASN A 239 1.10 16.70 -10.33
C ASN A 239 2.44 16.01 -10.05
N LYS A 240 3.11 16.34 -8.91
CA LYS A 240 4.30 15.62 -8.44
C LYS A 240 4.02 14.12 -8.26
N THR A 241 2.91 13.79 -7.61
CA THR A 241 2.48 12.40 -7.37
C THR A 241 2.23 11.66 -8.69
N LEU A 242 1.55 12.30 -9.65
CA LEU A 242 1.32 11.72 -10.98
C LEU A 242 2.63 11.47 -11.74
N HIS A 243 3.64 12.36 -11.59
CA HIS A 243 4.97 12.13 -12.18
C HIS A 243 5.65 10.90 -11.62
N GLU A 244 5.60 10.69 -10.30
CA GLU A 244 6.19 9.49 -9.68
C GLU A 244 5.47 8.22 -10.13
N ILE A 245 4.13 8.22 -10.12
CA ILE A 245 3.33 7.09 -10.58
C ILE A 245 3.59 6.79 -12.06
N GLN A 246 3.66 7.82 -12.92
CA GLN A 246 3.97 7.67 -14.34
C GLN A 246 5.36 7.08 -14.54
N HIS A 247 6.37 7.55 -13.80
CA HIS A 247 7.73 7.02 -13.85
C HIS A 247 7.77 5.54 -13.48
N ASP A 248 7.06 5.14 -12.41
CA ASP A 248 7.00 3.74 -11.98
C ASP A 248 6.23 2.87 -12.99
N LEU A 249 5.16 3.39 -13.62
CA LEU A 249 4.43 2.70 -14.69
C LEU A 249 5.28 2.47 -15.95
N GLU A 250 6.20 3.39 -16.28
CA GLU A 250 7.12 3.25 -17.42
C GLU A 250 8.03 2.04 -17.28
N HIS A 251 8.42 1.66 -16.06
CA HIS A 251 9.15 0.42 -15.80
C HIS A 251 8.35 -0.84 -16.17
N HIS A 252 7.02 -0.72 -16.24
CA HIS A 252 6.10 -1.78 -16.68
C HIS A 252 5.63 -1.59 -18.12
N ASN A 253 6.19 -0.63 -18.89
CA ASN A 253 5.77 -0.24 -20.23
C ASN A 253 4.30 0.16 -20.30
N ARG A 254 3.79 0.85 -19.26
CA ARG A 254 2.42 1.34 -19.18
C ARG A 254 2.41 2.85 -18.93
N THR A 255 1.27 3.49 -19.18
CA THR A 255 1.08 4.93 -19.00
C THR A 255 -0.21 5.21 -18.24
N LEU A 256 -0.28 6.36 -17.53
CA LEU A 256 -1.49 6.80 -16.83
C LEU A 256 -2.68 6.98 -17.79
N ALA A 257 -2.41 7.42 -19.02
CA ALA A 257 -3.44 7.63 -20.05
C ALA A 257 -4.20 6.34 -20.40
N GLU A 258 -3.56 5.17 -20.35
CA GLU A 258 -4.18 3.87 -20.59
C GLU A 258 -5.27 3.56 -19.57
N PHE A 259 -5.15 4.13 -18.37
CA PHE A 259 -6.10 3.95 -17.26
C PHE A 259 -7.12 5.08 -17.14
N GLY A 260 -7.13 6.03 -18.09
CA GLY A 260 -8.01 7.19 -18.07
C GLY A 260 -7.69 8.20 -16.97
N ILE A 261 -6.47 8.13 -16.41
CA ILE A 261 -5.97 9.05 -15.39
C ILE A 261 -5.22 10.19 -16.08
N GLU A 262 -5.33 11.39 -15.53
CA GLU A 262 -4.64 12.56 -16.06
C GLU A 262 -3.12 12.35 -16.12
N THR A 263 -2.54 12.66 -17.27
CA THR A 263 -1.08 12.65 -17.39
C THR A 263 -0.48 13.88 -16.72
N PRO A 264 0.66 13.75 -16.03
CA PRO A 264 1.30 14.91 -15.41
C PRO A 264 1.63 15.95 -16.48
N SER A 265 1.22 17.18 -16.23
CA SER A 265 1.56 18.29 -17.09
C SER A 265 2.98 18.73 -16.77
N ILE A 266 3.92 18.48 -17.67
CA ILE A 266 5.23 19.14 -17.63
C ILE A 266 5.00 20.58 -18.09
N THR A 267 4.51 21.43 -17.22
CA THR A 267 4.63 22.85 -17.48
C THR A 267 6.08 23.22 -17.21
N CYS A 268 6.76 23.74 -18.22
CA CYS A 268 8.09 24.39 -18.09
C CYS A 268 8.03 25.48 -17.01
N ASP A 269 6.84 25.95 -16.68
CA ASP A 269 6.46 26.83 -15.60
C ASP A 269 6.75 26.26 -14.20
N ASP A 270 6.56 24.95 -13.94
CA ASP A 270 6.76 24.41 -12.59
C ASP A 270 8.24 24.42 -12.18
N ARG A 271 9.16 24.21 -13.12
CA ARG A 271 10.61 24.36 -12.86
C ARG A 271 11.02 25.82 -12.76
N LEU A 272 10.49 26.67 -13.65
CA LEU A 272 10.72 28.11 -13.62
C LEU A 272 10.03 28.75 -12.41
N GLN A 273 8.82 28.34 -12.08
CA GLN A 273 8.08 28.83 -10.92
C GLN A 273 8.73 28.37 -9.61
N SER A 274 9.19 27.12 -9.52
CA SER A 274 9.97 26.64 -8.37
C SER A 274 11.29 27.41 -8.24
N ALA A 275 12.00 27.63 -9.34
CA ALA A 275 13.21 28.45 -9.35
C ALA A 275 12.92 29.93 -9.05
N LEU A 276 11.82 30.50 -9.55
CA LEU A 276 11.38 31.85 -9.26
C LEU A 276 10.87 32.01 -7.82
N ASP A 277 10.19 31.00 -7.27
CA ASP A 277 9.71 30.99 -5.88
C ASP A 277 10.86 30.77 -4.90
N GLU A 278 11.88 29.99 -5.28
CA GLU A 278 13.14 29.87 -4.55
C GLU A 278 13.90 31.21 -4.49
N HIS A 279 13.78 32.03 -5.56
CA HIS A 279 14.33 33.39 -5.61
C HIS A 279 13.38 34.49 -5.07
N ARG A 280 12.08 34.23 -4.99
CA ARG A 280 11.09 35.06 -4.29
C ARG A 280 11.03 34.70 -2.81
N SER A 281 12.15 34.87 -2.10
CA SER A 281 12.15 34.72 -0.65
C SER A 281 11.08 35.62 -0.03
N PRO A 282 10.19 35.11 0.81
CA PRO A 282 9.19 35.92 1.50
C PRO A 282 9.80 36.89 2.49
N ASN A 283 11.11 36.86 2.68
CA ASN A 283 11.85 37.79 3.54
C ASN A 283 13.11 38.34 2.83
N PRO A 284 12.99 39.43 2.08
CA PRO A 284 14.10 40.05 1.36
C PRO A 284 15.27 40.47 2.28
N GLU A 285 15.00 40.77 3.55
CA GLU A 285 16.06 41.15 4.51
C GLU A 285 16.91 39.91 4.91
N LYS A 286 16.27 38.73 5.06
CA LYS A 286 16.98 37.48 5.35
C LYS A 286 17.83 37.03 4.16
N SER A 287 17.31 37.18 2.94
CA SER A 287 18.05 36.87 1.72
C SER A 287 19.21 37.83 1.50
N ALA A 288 19.04 39.13 1.78
CA ALA A 288 20.10 40.10 1.71
C ALA A 288 21.20 39.84 2.75
N ALA A 289 20.84 39.47 3.97
CA ALA A 289 21.81 39.13 5.01
C ALA A 289 22.61 37.86 4.65
N SER A 290 21.94 36.80 4.15
CA SER A 290 22.59 35.56 3.68
C SER A 290 23.49 35.80 2.47
N ALA A 291 23.08 36.68 1.52
CA ALA A 291 23.90 37.09 0.39
C ALA A 291 25.13 37.87 0.80
N GLN A 292 25.01 38.76 1.80
CA GLN A 292 26.15 39.48 2.35
C GLN A 292 27.13 38.56 3.06
N GLU A 293 26.65 37.60 3.83
CA GLU A 293 27.47 36.62 4.51
C GLU A 293 28.19 35.71 3.49
N ALA A 294 27.49 35.24 2.46
CA ALA A 294 28.09 34.48 1.37
C ALA A 294 29.17 35.28 0.64
N LYS A 295 28.91 36.56 0.34
CA LYS A 295 29.89 37.47 -0.30
C LYS A 295 31.09 37.72 0.58
N ALA A 296 30.93 37.80 1.91
CA ALA A 296 32.05 37.98 2.84
C ALA A 296 32.98 36.75 2.86
N ASN A 297 32.43 35.56 2.68
CA ASN A 297 33.16 34.28 2.70
C ASN A 297 33.78 33.89 1.34
N MET A 298 33.55 34.66 0.26
CA MET A 298 34.14 34.42 -1.06
C MET A 298 35.64 34.79 -1.06
N THR A 299 36.43 34.01 -1.83
CA THR A 299 37.80 34.40 -2.17
C THR A 299 37.81 35.61 -3.10
N ASP A 300 38.97 36.30 -3.23
CA ASP A 300 39.06 37.46 -4.09
C ASP A 300 38.78 37.17 -5.57
N GLU A 301 39.12 35.97 -6.04
CA GLU A 301 38.81 35.50 -7.39
C GLU A 301 37.30 35.25 -7.57
N GLN A 302 36.65 34.64 -6.60
CA GLN A 302 35.21 34.45 -6.59
C GLN A 302 34.43 35.74 -6.55
N LYS A 303 34.91 36.76 -5.76
CA LYS A 303 34.34 38.10 -5.71
C LYS A 303 34.43 38.79 -7.05
N SER A 304 35.61 38.73 -7.69
CA SER A 304 35.85 39.36 -9.00
C SER A 304 34.90 38.77 -10.07
N PHE A 305 34.74 37.44 -10.09
CA PHE A 305 33.83 36.77 -11.00
C PHE A 305 32.36 37.13 -10.72
N PHE A 306 31.95 37.12 -9.44
CA PHE A 306 30.60 37.50 -9.04
C PHE A 306 30.26 38.95 -9.45
N GLU A 307 31.17 39.88 -9.26
CA GLU A 307 30.99 41.30 -9.64
C GLU A 307 30.94 41.48 -11.17
N ALA A 308 31.72 40.71 -11.93
CA ALA A 308 31.63 40.69 -13.38
C ALA A 308 30.27 40.21 -13.89
N VAL A 309 29.75 39.14 -13.32
CA VAL A 309 28.41 38.61 -13.66
C VAL A 309 27.32 39.59 -13.27
N LEU A 310 27.41 40.21 -12.08
CA LEU A 310 26.41 41.15 -11.59
C LEU A 310 26.40 42.43 -12.47
N THR A 311 27.55 42.89 -12.91
CA THR A 311 27.67 44.04 -13.81
C THR A 311 27.07 43.72 -15.19
N ALA A 312 27.33 42.52 -15.71
CA ALA A 312 26.77 42.08 -16.97
C ALA A 312 25.24 41.92 -16.95
N THR A 313 24.67 41.47 -15.82
CA THR A 313 23.19 41.33 -15.65
C THR A 313 22.49 42.70 -15.47
N GLN A 314 23.18 43.72 -15.00
CA GLN A 314 22.63 45.08 -14.85
C GLN A 314 22.72 45.91 -16.15
N GLN A 315 23.55 45.50 -17.11
CA GLN A 315 23.65 46.15 -18.40
C GLN A 315 22.54 45.67 -19.33
N THR A 316 21.51 46.47 -19.51
CA THR A 316 20.28 46.20 -20.34
C THR A 316 20.55 46.20 -21.86
N ASN A 317 21.76 46.06 -22.33
CA ASN A 317 22.09 45.97 -23.75
C ASN A 317 22.21 44.49 -24.19
N SER A 318 21.57 44.17 -25.29
CA SER A 318 21.32 42.86 -25.90
C SER A 318 22.56 42.08 -26.38
N ALA A 319 23.67 42.13 -25.65
CA ALA A 319 24.80 41.23 -25.87
C ALA A 319 24.69 40.06 -24.89
N SER A 320 24.55 38.84 -25.41
CA SER A 320 24.62 37.60 -24.63
C SER A 320 26.03 37.45 -24.05
N HIS A 321 26.15 37.52 -22.73
CA HIS A 321 27.40 37.27 -22.04
C HIS A 321 27.48 35.78 -21.66
N LEU A 322 28.54 35.13 -22.10
CA LEU A 322 28.87 33.74 -21.71
C LEU A 322 30.02 33.80 -20.70
N PHE A 323 29.82 33.23 -19.53
CA PHE A 323 30.85 33.10 -18.51
C PHE A 323 31.26 31.62 -18.39
N PHE A 324 32.56 31.37 -18.39
CA PHE A 324 33.12 30.05 -18.09
C PHE A 324 33.85 30.12 -16.76
N LEU A 325 33.54 29.18 -15.87
CA LEU A 325 34.28 28.94 -14.64
C LEU A 325 35.18 27.73 -14.87
N ASP A 326 36.48 27.95 -14.83
CA ASP A 326 37.46 26.87 -14.84
C ASP A 326 37.73 26.48 -13.38
N ALA A 327 37.51 25.21 -13.01
CA ALA A 327 37.59 24.72 -11.65
C ALA A 327 38.91 23.99 -11.38
#